data_0a4ca4c4eb9f1bc83b9d6b7e49913ec6
#
_entry.id   0a4ca4c4eb9f1bc83b9d6b7e49913ec6
#
_cell.length_a   1.000
_cell.length_b   1.000
_cell.length_c   1.000
_cell.angle_alpha   90.00
_cell.angle_beta   90.00
_cell.angle_gamma   90.00
#
_symmetry.space_group_name_H-M   'P 1'
#
loop_
_entity.id
_entity.type
_entity.pdbx_description
1 polymer ?
#
loop_
_entity_poly.entity_id
_entity_poly.type
_entity_poly.pdbx_seq_one_letter_code
_entity_poly.pdbx_strand_id
1 'polypeptide(L)'
;MDFLTDWLTNWLKELLIGGIMGNLEGLFDTVNTQVGEIAAQVGTTPAAWHAGGFSLIRQLSEPVILPIAGMVLTFVATYELIQMLLEKNNMHEVDVANLYKWMFKTACAILILSNTFNIVMAVFDVSQSVIAQAGGLIQGSTDVSADMLAELETSLEAMDLGPLLGLWLQSALIGFTMKAMGIIIFVLVYGRMLEIYLLTSLAPIPVATLSNRELGGTGQNYIKSLFAVGFQGLLILVCVAIYAVLIQGIATSGDPIGAIWGTVGYTVLLCFMLFKTGSIAQRIFGAH
;
A
#
# COMPACT_ATOMS: atom_id res chain seq x y z
N MET A 1 36.80 47.10 -16.89
CA MET A 1 35.42 46.59 -16.86
C MET A 1 35.40 45.06 -16.68
N ASP A 2 36.37 44.36 -17.19
CA ASP A 2 36.45 42.88 -17.14
C ASP A 2 36.49 42.31 -15.73
N PHE A 3 37.19 42.95 -14.77
CA PHE A 3 37.25 42.47 -13.37
C PHE A 3 35.89 42.47 -12.64
N LEU A 4 35.03 43.46 -12.90
CA LEU A 4 33.70 43.53 -12.29
C LEU A 4 32.73 42.53 -12.95
N THR A 5 32.87 42.31 -14.27
CA THR A 5 32.06 41.30 -14.99
C THR A 5 32.46 39.88 -14.57
N ASP A 6 33.74 39.60 -14.43
CA ASP A 6 34.25 38.30 -14.00
C ASP A 6 33.85 38.00 -12.53
N TRP A 7 33.95 38.99 -11.64
CA TRP A 7 33.53 38.85 -10.26
C TRP A 7 32.02 38.59 -10.15
N LEU A 8 31.21 39.37 -10.90
CA LEU A 8 29.75 39.19 -10.92
C LEU A 8 29.36 37.83 -11.49
N THR A 9 30.04 37.38 -12.54
CA THR A 9 29.83 36.09 -13.18
C THR A 9 30.11 34.92 -12.21
N ASN A 10 31.26 35.01 -11.52
CA ASN A 10 31.63 33.97 -10.54
C ASN A 10 30.68 33.97 -9.33
N TRP A 11 30.31 35.11 -8.79
CA TRP A 11 29.33 35.19 -7.71
C TRP A 11 27.96 34.64 -8.11
N LEU A 12 27.52 34.94 -9.37
CA LEU A 12 26.25 34.40 -9.88
C LEU A 12 26.31 32.87 -10.07
N LYS A 13 27.46 32.36 -10.55
CA LYS A 13 27.70 30.93 -10.66
C LYS A 13 27.59 30.22 -9.29
N GLU A 14 28.29 30.72 -8.29
CA GLU A 14 28.22 30.15 -6.92
C GLU A 14 26.79 30.15 -6.36
N LEU A 15 26.05 31.24 -6.58
CA LEU A 15 24.67 31.36 -6.12
C LEU A 15 23.73 30.35 -6.83
N LEU A 16 23.91 30.16 -8.13
CA LEU A 16 23.13 29.21 -8.92
C LEU A 16 23.48 27.77 -8.57
N ILE A 17 24.78 27.45 -8.46
CA ILE A 17 25.24 26.11 -8.05
C ILE A 17 24.74 25.77 -6.65
N GLY A 18 24.89 26.66 -5.68
CA GLY A 18 24.36 26.48 -4.33
C GLY A 18 22.83 26.29 -4.31
N GLY A 19 22.11 27.02 -5.16
CA GLY A 19 20.65 26.84 -5.31
C GLY A 19 20.26 25.51 -5.95
N ILE A 20 20.98 25.05 -6.97
CA ILE A 20 20.78 23.75 -7.61
C ILE A 20 21.11 22.62 -6.64
N MET A 21 22.28 22.68 -5.99
CA MET A 21 22.69 21.69 -5.00
C MET A 21 21.70 21.58 -3.84
N GLY A 22 21.26 22.70 -3.27
CA GLY A 22 20.26 22.71 -2.23
C GLY A 22 18.90 22.11 -2.67
N ASN A 23 18.50 22.34 -3.92
CA ASN A 23 17.31 21.71 -4.50
C ASN A 23 17.50 20.20 -4.71
N LEU A 24 18.69 19.75 -5.14
CA LEU A 24 19.01 18.33 -5.34
C LEU A 24 19.12 17.57 -4.00
N GLU A 25 19.83 18.15 -3.02
CA GLU A 25 19.89 17.59 -1.67
C GLU A 25 18.48 17.44 -1.08
N GLY A 26 17.67 18.48 -1.18
CA GLY A 26 16.28 18.46 -0.74
C GLY A 26 15.42 17.44 -1.49
N LEU A 27 15.71 17.20 -2.77
CA LEU A 27 15.03 16.20 -3.59
C LEU A 27 15.39 14.77 -3.14
N PHE A 28 16.68 14.46 -2.96
CA PHE A 28 17.13 13.16 -2.51
C PHE A 28 16.71 12.87 -1.05
N ASP A 29 16.77 13.88 -0.17
CA ASP A 29 16.27 13.77 1.19
C ASP A 29 14.76 13.49 1.20
N THR A 30 14.00 14.18 0.36
CA THR A 30 12.56 13.92 0.17
C THR A 30 12.30 12.49 -0.30
N VAL A 31 13.10 11.97 -1.25
CA VAL A 31 12.99 10.58 -1.74
C VAL A 31 13.28 9.59 -0.62
N ASN A 32 14.38 9.76 0.10
CA ASN A 32 14.78 8.87 1.18
C ASN A 32 13.74 8.88 2.31
N THR A 33 13.26 10.06 2.69
CA THR A 33 12.19 10.22 3.69
C THR A 33 10.92 9.53 3.26
N GLN A 34 10.46 9.73 2.02
CA GLN A 34 9.25 9.08 1.50
C GLN A 34 9.39 7.55 1.46
N VAL A 35 10.53 7.02 1.03
CA VAL A 35 10.80 5.57 1.03
C VAL A 35 10.70 5.01 2.46
N GLY A 36 11.34 5.67 3.43
CA GLY A 36 11.30 5.30 4.84
C GLY A 36 9.88 5.36 5.43
N GLU A 37 9.16 6.46 5.17
CA GLU A 37 7.78 6.64 5.65
C GLU A 37 6.82 5.60 5.06
N ILE A 38 6.90 5.32 3.75
CA ILE A 38 6.08 4.30 3.10
C ILE A 38 6.35 2.94 3.73
N ALA A 39 7.61 2.55 3.87
CA ALA A 39 8.00 1.28 4.47
C ALA A 39 7.48 1.14 5.91
N ALA A 40 7.61 2.19 6.73
CA ALA A 40 7.12 2.22 8.10
C ALA A 40 5.59 2.13 8.16
N GLN A 41 4.88 2.92 7.36
CA GLN A 41 3.40 2.94 7.34
C GLN A 41 2.82 1.62 6.83
N VAL A 42 3.41 1.06 5.78
CA VAL A 42 2.98 -0.23 5.21
C VAL A 42 3.22 -1.37 6.19
N GLY A 43 4.26 -1.29 7.02
CA GLY A 43 4.59 -2.23 8.08
C GLY A 43 3.76 -2.08 9.36
N THR A 44 2.94 -1.04 9.50
CA THR A 44 2.14 -0.80 10.69
C THR A 44 0.88 -1.67 10.70
N THR A 45 0.58 -2.30 11.86
CA THR A 45 -0.65 -3.10 12.01
C THR A 45 -1.89 -2.19 12.06
N PRO A 46 -3.09 -2.68 11.64
CA PRO A 46 -4.32 -1.89 11.73
C PRO A 46 -4.62 -1.41 13.16
N ALA A 47 -4.30 -2.21 14.18
CA ALA A 47 -4.50 -1.84 15.58
C ALA A 47 -3.56 -0.72 16.05
N ALA A 48 -2.32 -0.70 15.56
CA ALA A 48 -1.30 0.29 15.92
C ALA A 48 -1.42 1.59 15.13
N TRP A 49 -2.01 1.55 13.93
CA TRP A 49 -2.09 2.70 13.04
C TRP A 49 -2.89 3.86 13.62
N HIS A 50 -4.09 3.60 14.14
CA HIS A 50 -4.92 4.62 14.78
C HIS A 50 -5.87 3.98 15.82
N ALA A 51 -5.50 4.05 17.10
CA ALA A 51 -6.23 3.39 18.19
C ALA A 51 -7.72 3.79 18.27
N GLY A 52 -8.06 5.07 18.06
CA GLY A 52 -9.44 5.56 18.06
C GLY A 52 -10.24 5.01 16.86
N GLY A 53 -9.66 4.97 15.66
CA GLY A 53 -10.26 4.37 14.48
C GLY A 53 -10.48 2.88 14.65
N PHE A 54 -9.48 2.16 15.17
CA PHE A 54 -9.57 0.74 15.46
C PHE A 54 -10.69 0.41 16.45
N SER A 55 -10.81 1.17 17.55
CA SER A 55 -11.89 0.99 18.52
C SER A 55 -13.28 1.25 17.91
N LEU A 56 -13.38 2.26 17.03
CA LEU A 56 -14.62 2.58 16.33
C LEU A 56 -15.08 1.43 15.41
N ILE A 57 -14.18 0.91 14.57
CA ILE A 57 -14.54 -0.20 13.66
C ILE A 57 -14.91 -1.46 14.42
N ARG A 58 -14.26 -1.73 15.56
CA ARG A 58 -14.60 -2.85 16.42
C ARG A 58 -15.99 -2.67 17.03
N GLN A 59 -16.29 -1.48 17.58
CA GLN A 59 -17.62 -1.14 18.11
C GLN A 59 -18.72 -1.13 17.05
N LEU A 60 -18.37 -0.92 15.79
CA LEU A 60 -19.32 -1.08 14.69
C LEU A 60 -19.52 -2.55 14.33
N SER A 61 -18.44 -3.30 14.19
CA SER A 61 -18.46 -4.70 13.75
C SER A 61 -19.15 -5.63 14.75
N GLU A 62 -18.76 -5.57 16.04
CA GLU A 62 -19.23 -6.54 17.04
C GLU A 62 -20.69 -6.27 17.50
N PRO A 63 -21.10 -5.07 18.01
CA PRO A 63 -22.47 -4.89 18.52
C PRO A 63 -23.49 -4.52 17.45
N VAL A 64 -23.11 -4.02 16.27
CA VAL A 64 -24.06 -3.56 15.24
C VAL A 64 -24.13 -4.55 14.07
N ILE A 65 -23.01 -4.86 13.46
CA ILE A 65 -22.97 -5.67 12.23
C ILE A 65 -23.09 -7.16 12.53
N LEU A 66 -22.49 -7.66 13.59
CA LEU A 66 -22.55 -9.07 13.95
C LEU A 66 -23.99 -9.59 14.18
N PRO A 67 -24.91 -8.89 14.87
CA PRO A 67 -26.32 -9.31 14.97
C PRO A 67 -27.01 -9.40 13.62
N ILE A 68 -26.76 -8.43 12.70
CA ILE A 68 -27.29 -8.46 11.33
C ILE A 68 -26.76 -9.69 10.59
N ALA A 69 -25.47 -9.96 10.70
CA ALA A 69 -24.85 -11.13 10.10
C ALA A 69 -25.40 -12.45 10.69
N GLY A 70 -25.78 -12.46 11.98
CA GLY A 70 -26.48 -13.58 12.62
C GLY A 70 -27.84 -13.84 11.98
N MET A 71 -28.61 -12.81 11.64
CA MET A 71 -29.86 -12.95 10.88
C MET A 71 -29.61 -13.50 9.47
N VAL A 72 -28.58 -13.03 8.79
CA VAL A 72 -28.16 -13.55 7.47
C VAL A 72 -27.78 -15.02 7.58
N LEU A 73 -26.97 -15.41 8.57
CA LEU A 73 -26.59 -16.80 8.79
C LEU A 73 -27.80 -17.70 9.07
N THR A 74 -28.76 -17.21 9.87
CA THR A 74 -30.01 -17.94 10.14
C THR A 74 -30.79 -18.21 8.85
N PHE A 75 -30.94 -17.17 8.01
CA PHE A 75 -31.59 -17.33 6.70
C PHE A 75 -30.85 -18.33 5.83
N VAL A 76 -29.52 -18.19 5.71
CA VAL A 76 -28.68 -19.09 4.89
C VAL A 76 -28.74 -20.53 5.37
N ALA A 77 -28.66 -20.78 6.69
CA ALA A 77 -28.73 -22.11 7.28
C ALA A 77 -30.12 -22.74 7.07
N THR A 78 -31.19 -21.95 7.23
CA THR A 78 -32.56 -22.42 6.98
C THR A 78 -32.76 -22.75 5.48
N TYR A 79 -32.28 -21.90 4.59
CA TYR A 79 -32.35 -22.15 3.15
C TYR A 79 -31.63 -23.45 2.77
N GLU A 80 -30.43 -23.70 3.32
CA GLU A 80 -29.69 -24.95 3.08
C GLU A 80 -30.42 -26.16 3.62
N LEU A 81 -31.08 -26.06 4.77
CA LEU A 81 -31.91 -27.12 5.34
C LEU A 81 -33.08 -27.45 4.39
N ILE A 82 -33.76 -26.42 3.88
CA ILE A 82 -34.88 -26.60 2.92
C ILE A 82 -34.37 -27.27 1.65
N GLN A 83 -33.26 -26.83 1.08
CA GLN A 83 -32.68 -27.46 -0.11
C GLN A 83 -32.36 -28.97 0.16
N MET A 84 -31.73 -29.26 1.30
CA MET A 84 -31.37 -30.63 1.64
C MET A 84 -32.64 -31.55 1.77
N LEU A 85 -33.76 -30.97 2.21
CA LEU A 85 -35.03 -31.71 2.29
C LEU A 85 -35.70 -31.89 0.93
N LEU A 86 -35.58 -30.91 0.02
CA LEU A 86 -36.19 -30.92 -1.31
C LEU A 86 -35.41 -31.76 -2.33
N GLU A 87 -34.09 -31.81 -2.26
CA GLU A 87 -33.24 -32.59 -3.18
C GLU A 87 -33.48 -34.09 -3.09
N LYS A 88 -33.97 -34.60 -1.96
CA LYS A 88 -34.38 -35.98 -1.81
C LYS A 88 -35.88 -36.13 -2.09
N ASN A 89 -36.20 -36.52 -3.33
CA ASN A 89 -37.55 -36.74 -3.85
C ASN A 89 -38.43 -37.76 -3.10
N ASN A 90 -37.96 -38.31 -1.98
CA ASN A 90 -38.70 -39.20 -1.07
C ASN A 90 -38.63 -38.65 0.36
N MET A 91 -39.67 -37.93 0.78
CA MET A 91 -39.85 -37.45 2.16
C MET A 91 -39.83 -38.58 3.25
N HIS A 92 -39.70 -39.84 2.86
CA HIS A 92 -39.74 -40.96 3.78
C HIS A 92 -38.38 -41.35 4.40
N GLU A 93 -37.27 -40.89 3.88
CA GLU A 93 -35.94 -41.19 4.46
C GLU A 93 -35.14 -39.88 4.61
N VAL A 94 -35.41 -39.14 5.68
CA VAL A 94 -34.46 -38.10 6.14
C VAL A 94 -33.22 -38.84 6.64
N ASP A 95 -32.16 -38.78 5.85
CA ASP A 95 -30.86 -39.37 6.23
C ASP A 95 -30.32 -38.60 7.44
N VAL A 96 -30.40 -39.22 8.60
CA VAL A 96 -29.98 -38.67 9.89
C VAL A 96 -28.52 -38.20 9.81
N ALA A 97 -27.68 -38.84 9.00
CA ALA A 97 -26.31 -38.43 8.78
C ALA A 97 -26.19 -37.06 8.12
N ASN A 98 -27.08 -36.72 7.19
CA ASN A 98 -27.08 -35.39 6.54
C ASN A 98 -27.55 -34.29 7.50
N LEU A 99 -28.51 -34.61 8.39
CA LEU A 99 -28.91 -33.66 9.43
C LEU A 99 -27.77 -33.38 10.42
N TYR A 100 -27.02 -34.39 10.84
CA TYR A 100 -25.82 -34.19 11.66
C TYR A 100 -24.75 -33.35 10.95
N LYS A 101 -24.50 -33.57 9.66
CA LYS A 101 -23.58 -32.75 8.87
C LYS A 101 -24.01 -31.29 8.80
N TRP A 102 -25.30 -31.03 8.56
CA TRP A 102 -25.85 -29.67 8.58
C TRP A 102 -25.73 -29.02 9.95
N MET A 103 -26.06 -29.73 11.03
CA MET A 103 -25.91 -29.20 12.39
C MET A 103 -24.46 -28.84 12.72
N PHE A 104 -23.52 -29.73 12.40
CA PHE A 104 -22.09 -29.50 12.63
C PHE A 104 -21.59 -28.29 11.80
N LYS A 105 -21.96 -28.21 10.53
CA LYS A 105 -21.61 -27.10 9.63
C LYS A 105 -22.15 -25.76 10.16
N THR A 106 -23.41 -25.74 10.61
CA THR A 106 -24.03 -24.53 11.18
C THR A 106 -23.35 -24.14 12.49
N ALA A 107 -23.02 -25.09 13.37
CA ALA A 107 -22.26 -24.81 14.59
C ALA A 107 -20.88 -24.21 14.28
N CYS A 108 -20.14 -24.77 13.32
CA CYS A 108 -18.88 -24.20 12.87
C CYS A 108 -19.06 -22.78 12.29
N ALA A 109 -20.11 -22.54 11.51
CA ALA A 109 -20.41 -21.24 10.96
C ALA A 109 -20.70 -20.19 12.04
N ILE A 110 -21.42 -20.55 13.10
CA ILE A 110 -21.66 -19.68 14.26
C ILE A 110 -20.34 -19.35 14.98
N LEU A 111 -19.47 -20.34 15.19
CA LEU A 111 -18.15 -20.12 15.81
C LEU A 111 -17.25 -19.19 14.97
N ILE A 112 -17.23 -19.36 13.66
CA ILE A 112 -16.48 -18.50 12.75
C ILE A 112 -17.06 -17.08 12.77
N LEU A 113 -18.39 -16.96 12.68
CA LEU A 113 -19.08 -15.69 12.68
C LEU A 113 -18.83 -14.89 13.96
N SER A 114 -18.95 -15.52 15.13
CA SER A 114 -18.72 -14.88 16.43
C SER A 114 -17.27 -14.43 16.65
N ASN A 115 -16.31 -15.02 15.93
CA ASN A 115 -14.89 -14.66 15.99
C ASN A 115 -14.39 -13.94 14.74
N THR A 116 -15.28 -13.47 13.87
CA THR A 116 -14.92 -12.88 12.56
C THR A 116 -13.91 -11.74 12.71
N PHE A 117 -14.12 -10.82 13.64
CA PHE A 117 -13.21 -9.68 13.85
C PHE A 117 -11.78 -10.15 14.14
N ASN A 118 -11.61 -11.11 15.06
CA ASN A 118 -10.30 -11.65 15.42
C ASN A 118 -9.66 -12.43 14.27
N ILE A 119 -10.45 -13.19 13.50
CA ILE A 119 -9.97 -13.93 12.32
C ILE A 119 -9.45 -12.95 11.25
N VAL A 120 -10.19 -11.88 10.98
CA VAL A 120 -9.79 -10.85 10.03
C VAL A 120 -8.50 -10.13 10.48
N MET A 121 -8.41 -9.80 11.78
CA MET A 121 -7.18 -9.21 12.32
C MET A 121 -5.99 -10.15 12.18
N ALA A 122 -6.17 -11.45 12.45
CA ALA A 122 -5.09 -12.43 12.29
C ALA A 122 -4.56 -12.52 10.85
N VAL A 123 -5.42 -12.35 9.83
CA VAL A 123 -4.99 -12.28 8.41
C VAL A 123 -4.08 -11.06 8.18
N PHE A 124 -4.44 -9.91 8.76
CA PHE A 124 -3.61 -8.72 8.63
C PHE A 124 -2.30 -8.83 9.43
N ASP A 125 -2.31 -9.43 10.62
CA ASP A 125 -1.10 -9.65 11.42
C ASP A 125 -0.10 -10.56 10.69
N VAL A 126 -0.58 -11.63 10.04
CA VAL A 126 0.26 -12.49 9.18
C VAL A 126 0.82 -11.70 8.00
N SER A 127 -0.01 -10.90 7.32
CA SER A 127 0.43 -10.07 6.20
C SER A 127 1.52 -9.07 6.64
N GLN A 128 1.35 -8.44 7.80
CA GLN A 128 2.31 -7.50 8.37
C GLN A 128 3.63 -8.19 8.78
N SER A 129 3.55 -9.40 9.33
CA SER A 129 4.76 -10.18 9.63
C SER A 129 5.60 -10.45 8.38
N VAL A 130 4.95 -10.79 7.27
CA VAL A 130 5.63 -10.99 5.97
C VAL A 130 6.23 -9.68 5.45
N ILE A 131 5.50 -8.57 5.55
CA ILE A 131 5.97 -7.24 5.14
C ILE A 131 7.19 -6.81 5.96
N ALA A 132 7.16 -7.00 7.28
CA ALA A 132 8.27 -6.67 8.18
C ALA A 132 9.54 -7.47 7.85
N GLN A 133 9.40 -8.78 7.57
CA GLN A 133 10.52 -9.62 7.15
C GLN A 133 11.10 -9.17 5.81
N ALA A 134 10.25 -8.85 4.83
CA ALA A 134 10.68 -8.33 3.54
C ALA A 134 11.37 -6.95 3.67
N GLY A 135 10.84 -6.07 4.54
CA GLY A 135 11.42 -4.75 4.82
C GLY A 135 12.85 -4.83 5.37
N GLY A 136 13.13 -5.79 6.23
CA GLY A 136 14.47 -6.02 6.75
C GLY A 136 15.52 -6.41 5.68
N LEU A 137 15.08 -7.03 4.58
CA LEU A 137 15.95 -7.36 3.45
C LEU A 137 16.24 -6.16 2.54
N ILE A 138 15.37 -5.16 2.55
CA ILE A 138 15.39 -4.02 1.62
C ILE A 138 16.18 -2.84 2.20
N GLN A 139 16.17 -2.64 3.52
CA GLN A 139 16.80 -1.49 4.20
C GLN A 139 18.30 -1.31 3.96
N GLY A 140 19.01 -2.31 3.41
CA GLY A 140 20.43 -2.21 3.09
C GLY A 140 20.77 -1.57 1.73
N SER A 141 19.79 -1.19 0.92
CA SER A 141 20.00 -0.83 -0.50
C SER A 141 19.51 0.58 -0.89
N THR A 142 19.19 1.46 0.05
CA THR A 142 18.45 2.71 -0.27
C THR A 142 19.17 4.03 0.02
N ASP A 143 20.43 4.03 0.47
CA ASP A 143 21.14 5.28 0.76
C ASP A 143 21.78 5.89 -0.50
N VAL A 144 21.31 7.08 -0.89
CA VAL A 144 22.01 7.95 -1.85
C VAL A 144 23.23 8.53 -1.14
N SER A 145 24.44 8.18 -1.57
CA SER A 145 25.67 8.56 -0.87
C SER A 145 26.07 10.03 -1.11
N ALA A 146 26.75 10.62 -0.10
CA ALA A 146 27.30 11.97 -0.19
C ALA A 146 28.33 12.14 -1.34
N ASP A 147 29.00 11.04 -1.72
CA ASP A 147 29.98 11.04 -2.82
C ASP A 147 29.34 11.36 -4.18
N MET A 148 28.08 10.99 -4.41
CA MET A 148 27.33 11.31 -5.61
C MET A 148 27.02 12.79 -5.75
N LEU A 149 26.71 13.46 -4.63
CA LEU A 149 26.45 14.90 -4.61
C LEU A 149 27.73 15.69 -4.95
N ALA A 150 28.89 15.23 -4.48
CA ALA A 150 30.19 15.85 -4.79
C ALA A 150 30.56 15.72 -6.29
N GLU A 151 30.26 14.59 -6.93
CA GLU A 151 30.45 14.43 -8.39
C GLU A 151 29.53 15.35 -9.18
N LEU A 152 28.28 15.52 -8.77
CA LEU A 152 27.32 16.43 -9.38
C LEU A 152 27.78 17.90 -9.24
N GLU A 153 28.26 18.31 -8.06
CA GLU A 153 28.80 19.65 -7.82
C GLU A 153 29.98 19.96 -8.77
N THR A 154 30.93 19.04 -8.90
CA THR A 154 32.06 19.16 -9.84
C THR A 154 31.58 19.32 -11.28
N SER A 155 30.56 18.63 -11.69
CA SER A 155 29.97 18.72 -13.04
C SER A 155 29.27 20.04 -13.27
N LEU A 156 28.62 20.63 -12.26
CA LEU A 156 27.96 21.93 -12.30
C LEU A 156 28.98 23.09 -12.41
N GLU A 157 30.11 22.98 -11.69
CA GLU A 157 31.19 23.99 -11.74
C GLU A 157 31.77 24.13 -13.14
N ALA A 158 31.81 23.05 -13.91
CA ALA A 158 32.30 23.05 -15.29
C ALA A 158 31.32 23.69 -16.30
N MET A 159 30.09 24.01 -15.91
CA MET A 159 29.06 24.55 -16.80
C MET A 159 29.11 26.09 -16.93
N ASP A 160 28.63 26.60 -18.07
CA ASP A 160 28.42 28.02 -18.29
C ASP A 160 27.16 28.55 -17.62
N LEU A 161 27.07 29.88 -17.40
CA LEU A 161 25.94 30.55 -16.73
C LEU A 161 24.57 30.30 -17.37
N GLY A 162 24.48 30.21 -18.69
CA GLY A 162 23.21 29.99 -19.39
C GLY A 162 22.56 28.65 -19.05
N PRO A 163 23.28 27.53 -19.22
CA PRO A 163 22.81 26.21 -18.76
C PRO A 163 22.51 26.13 -17.28
N LEU A 164 23.33 26.77 -16.42
CA LEU A 164 23.10 26.80 -14.96
C LEU A 164 21.78 27.49 -14.57
N LEU A 165 21.45 28.63 -15.21
CA LEU A 165 20.16 29.30 -15.01
C LEU A 165 18.98 28.42 -15.42
N GLY A 166 19.11 27.73 -16.54
CA GLY A 166 18.10 26.75 -16.99
C GLY A 166 17.90 25.62 -15.99
N LEU A 167 19.00 25.04 -15.49
CA LEU A 167 18.98 23.97 -14.47
C LEU A 167 18.41 24.44 -13.14
N TRP A 168 18.76 25.64 -12.69
CA TRP A 168 18.22 26.19 -11.44
C TRP A 168 16.69 26.33 -11.52
N LEU A 169 16.16 26.87 -12.61
CA LEU A 169 14.72 26.98 -12.81
C LEU A 169 14.03 25.60 -12.88
N GLN A 170 14.66 24.65 -13.57
CA GLN A 170 14.16 23.28 -13.67
C GLN A 170 14.18 22.59 -12.31
N SER A 171 15.24 22.68 -11.53
CA SER A 171 15.35 22.06 -10.21
C SER A 171 14.29 22.60 -9.23
N ALA A 172 13.98 23.89 -9.26
CA ALA A 172 12.93 24.50 -8.46
C ALA A 172 11.53 23.98 -8.84
N LEU A 173 11.24 23.84 -10.15
CA LEU A 173 9.97 23.29 -10.65
C LEU A 173 9.81 21.82 -10.25
N ILE A 174 10.89 21.05 -10.28
CA ILE A 174 10.92 19.66 -9.92
C ILE A 174 10.64 19.48 -8.42
N GLY A 175 11.21 20.32 -7.56
CA GLY A 175 10.91 20.29 -6.12
C GLY A 175 9.41 20.45 -5.83
N PHE A 176 8.70 21.29 -6.58
CA PHE A 176 7.25 21.41 -6.48
C PHE A 176 6.52 20.12 -6.92
N THR A 177 6.95 19.55 -8.05
CA THR A 177 6.39 18.30 -8.59
C THR A 177 6.56 17.14 -7.58
N MET A 178 7.74 17.03 -6.96
CA MET A 178 8.03 16.00 -5.96
C MET A 178 7.13 16.12 -4.72
N LYS A 179 6.86 17.33 -4.25
CA LYS A 179 5.91 17.55 -3.14
C LYS A 179 4.49 17.11 -3.52
N ALA A 180 4.05 17.40 -4.74
CA ALA A 180 2.75 16.94 -5.23
C ALA A 180 2.67 15.40 -5.29
N MET A 181 3.74 14.74 -5.77
CA MET A 181 3.83 13.28 -5.79
C MET A 181 3.84 12.67 -4.38
N GLY A 182 4.49 13.31 -3.41
CA GLY A 182 4.45 12.90 -2.00
C GLY A 182 3.03 12.87 -1.43
N ILE A 183 2.20 13.86 -1.76
CA ILE A 183 0.78 13.87 -1.38
C ILE A 183 0.03 12.70 -1.99
N ILE A 184 0.28 12.38 -3.27
CA ILE A 184 -0.36 11.24 -3.95
C ILE A 184 0.03 9.93 -3.27
N ILE A 185 1.31 9.74 -2.98
CA ILE A 185 1.82 8.55 -2.28
C ILE A 185 1.18 8.43 -0.90
N PHE A 186 1.13 9.52 -0.14
CA PHE A 186 0.44 9.56 1.16
C PHE A 186 -1.00 9.08 1.04
N VAL A 187 -1.78 9.62 0.10
CA VAL A 187 -3.19 9.24 -0.10
C VAL A 187 -3.33 7.76 -0.43
N LEU A 188 -2.43 7.19 -1.22
CA LEU A 188 -2.46 5.77 -1.58
C LEU A 188 -2.17 4.85 -0.39
N VAL A 189 -1.15 5.17 0.40
CA VAL A 189 -0.73 4.34 1.55
C VAL A 189 -1.76 4.41 2.67
N TYR A 190 -2.23 5.62 3.01
CA TYR A 190 -3.27 5.81 4.02
C TYR A 190 -4.64 5.31 3.55
N GLY A 191 -4.95 5.46 2.27
CA GLY A 191 -6.18 4.94 1.65
C GLY A 191 -6.31 3.43 1.81
N ARG A 192 -5.20 2.68 1.68
CA ARG A 192 -5.18 1.24 1.97
C ARG A 192 -5.59 0.93 3.41
N MET A 193 -5.10 1.69 4.39
CA MET A 193 -5.46 1.47 5.80
C MET A 193 -6.95 1.74 6.06
N LEU A 194 -7.52 2.75 5.42
CA LEU A 194 -8.97 3.00 5.46
C LEU A 194 -9.75 1.86 4.80
N GLU A 195 -9.28 1.32 3.68
CA GLU A 195 -9.89 0.15 3.02
C GLU A 195 -9.90 -1.08 3.95
N ILE A 196 -8.78 -1.34 4.66
CA ILE A 196 -8.70 -2.39 5.69
C ILE A 196 -9.76 -2.17 6.77
N TYR A 197 -9.92 -0.96 7.26
CA TYR A 197 -10.91 -0.64 8.28
C TYR A 197 -12.34 -0.86 7.79
N LEU A 198 -12.65 -0.43 6.57
CA LEU A 198 -13.98 -0.61 5.96
C LEU A 198 -14.29 -2.11 5.76
N LEU A 199 -13.35 -2.87 5.20
CA LEU A 199 -13.51 -4.31 5.04
C LEU A 199 -13.73 -5.00 6.38
N THR A 200 -12.93 -4.67 7.38
CA THR A 200 -13.03 -5.28 8.71
C THR A 200 -14.36 -4.96 9.40
N SER A 201 -14.85 -3.73 9.27
CA SER A 201 -16.09 -3.31 9.93
C SER A 201 -17.30 -4.10 9.44
N LEU A 202 -17.36 -4.45 8.16
CA LEU A 202 -18.47 -5.17 7.52
C LEU A 202 -18.24 -6.69 7.39
N ALA A 203 -17.10 -7.19 7.86
CA ALA A 203 -16.66 -8.57 7.72
C ALA A 203 -17.71 -9.63 8.09
N PRO A 204 -18.50 -9.48 9.16
CA PRO A 204 -19.46 -10.51 9.57
C PRO A 204 -20.50 -10.84 8.49
N ILE A 205 -20.94 -9.87 7.70
CA ILE A 205 -22.00 -10.08 6.69
C ILE A 205 -21.57 -11.08 5.58
N PRO A 206 -20.47 -10.87 4.84
CA PRO A 206 -20.03 -11.85 3.86
C PRO A 206 -19.60 -13.17 4.47
N VAL A 207 -19.02 -13.15 5.67
CA VAL A 207 -18.62 -14.40 6.37
C VAL A 207 -19.83 -15.26 6.72
N ALA A 208 -20.98 -14.67 7.04
CA ALA A 208 -22.21 -15.40 7.31
C ALA A 208 -22.69 -16.24 6.10
N THR A 209 -22.33 -15.86 4.86
CA THR A 209 -22.72 -16.59 3.65
C THR A 209 -21.86 -17.82 3.36
N LEU A 210 -20.69 -17.97 4.01
CA LEU A 210 -19.75 -19.08 3.76
C LEU A 210 -20.33 -20.46 4.03
N SER A 211 -21.36 -20.54 4.87
CA SER A 211 -21.98 -21.81 5.24
C SER A 211 -22.79 -22.45 4.10
N ASN A 212 -23.20 -21.72 3.09
CA ASN A 212 -24.00 -22.25 1.98
C ASN A 212 -23.17 -22.37 0.71
N ARG A 213 -23.40 -23.41 -0.09
CA ARG A 213 -22.65 -23.66 -1.33
C ARG A 213 -22.99 -22.67 -2.44
N GLU A 214 -24.27 -22.26 -2.55
CA GLU A 214 -24.73 -21.34 -3.61
C GLU A 214 -24.43 -19.89 -3.25
N LEU A 215 -24.67 -19.48 -2.00
CA LEU A 215 -24.48 -18.12 -1.51
C LEU A 215 -23.05 -17.85 -1.03
N GLY A 216 -22.28 -18.90 -0.80
CA GLY A 216 -20.90 -18.84 -0.25
C GLY A 216 -19.88 -18.14 -1.14
N GLY A 217 -20.20 -17.91 -2.43
CA GLY A 217 -19.35 -17.15 -3.36
C GLY A 217 -19.03 -15.75 -2.86
N THR A 218 -19.99 -15.06 -2.23
CA THR A 218 -19.79 -13.73 -1.64
C THR A 218 -18.77 -13.79 -0.50
N GLY A 219 -18.90 -14.74 0.43
CA GLY A 219 -17.96 -14.91 1.53
C GLY A 219 -16.57 -15.31 1.06
N GLN A 220 -16.48 -16.19 0.05
CA GLN A 220 -15.19 -16.59 -0.54
C GLN A 220 -14.49 -15.42 -1.22
N ASN A 221 -15.21 -14.62 -2.01
CA ASN A 221 -14.64 -13.43 -2.63
C ASN A 221 -14.20 -12.39 -1.61
N TYR A 222 -14.96 -12.23 -0.52
CA TYR A 222 -14.57 -11.36 0.59
C TYR A 222 -13.24 -11.81 1.22
N ILE A 223 -13.06 -13.10 1.50
CA ILE A 223 -11.81 -13.64 2.06
C ILE A 223 -10.65 -13.39 1.08
N LYS A 224 -10.85 -13.63 -0.21
CA LYS A 224 -9.84 -13.33 -1.23
C LYS A 224 -9.48 -11.85 -1.28
N SER A 225 -10.46 -10.96 -1.19
CA SER A 225 -10.23 -9.50 -1.13
C SER A 225 -9.47 -9.10 0.13
N LEU A 226 -9.77 -9.73 1.27
CA LEU A 226 -9.07 -9.50 2.52
C LEU A 226 -7.57 -9.83 2.41
N PHE A 227 -7.25 -11.00 1.84
CA PHE A 227 -5.85 -11.36 1.56
C PHE A 227 -5.22 -10.42 0.54
N ALA A 228 -5.93 -10.04 -0.51
CA ALA A 228 -5.44 -9.12 -1.52
C ALA A 228 -5.03 -7.77 -0.90
N VAL A 229 -5.88 -7.16 -0.09
CA VAL A 229 -5.58 -5.88 0.58
C VAL A 229 -4.49 -6.05 1.65
N GLY A 230 -4.49 -7.17 2.39
CA GLY A 230 -3.42 -7.50 3.33
C GLY A 230 -2.05 -7.55 2.66
N PHE A 231 -1.93 -8.31 1.59
CA PHE A 231 -0.66 -8.48 0.86
C PHE A 231 -0.34 -7.35 -0.14
N GLN A 232 -1.27 -6.44 -0.43
CA GLN A 232 -0.99 -5.23 -1.20
C GLN A 232 0.17 -4.43 -0.60
N GLY A 233 0.32 -4.43 0.73
CA GLY A 233 1.42 -3.78 1.42
C GLY A 233 2.79 -4.35 1.00
N LEU A 234 2.90 -5.65 0.80
CA LEU A 234 4.12 -6.27 0.28
C LEU A 234 4.43 -5.76 -1.14
N LEU A 235 3.42 -5.65 -2.01
CA LEU A 235 3.62 -5.12 -3.36
C LEU A 235 4.04 -3.65 -3.34
N ILE A 236 3.49 -2.84 -2.45
CA ILE A 236 3.91 -1.45 -2.23
C ILE A 236 5.38 -1.43 -1.83
N LEU A 237 5.79 -2.24 -0.85
CA LEU A 237 7.16 -2.31 -0.38
C LEU A 237 8.13 -2.72 -1.50
N VAL A 238 7.77 -3.72 -2.31
CA VAL A 238 8.58 -4.14 -3.48
C VAL A 238 8.70 -3.01 -4.51
N CYS A 239 7.61 -2.29 -4.81
CA CYS A 239 7.67 -1.15 -5.73
C CYS A 239 8.61 -0.05 -5.21
N VAL A 240 8.57 0.24 -3.92
CA VAL A 240 9.44 1.25 -3.29
C VAL A 240 10.89 0.79 -3.30
N ALA A 241 11.17 -0.49 -3.05
CA ALA A 241 12.52 -1.04 -3.12
C ALA A 241 13.11 -0.94 -4.54
N ILE A 242 12.34 -1.31 -5.56
CA ILE A 242 12.76 -1.18 -6.97
C ILE A 242 13.02 0.29 -7.30
N TYR A 243 12.13 1.19 -6.88
CA TYR A 243 12.30 2.62 -7.07
C TYR A 243 13.60 3.13 -6.46
N ALA A 244 13.94 2.75 -5.22
CA ALA A 244 15.16 3.14 -4.56
C ALA A 244 16.41 2.69 -5.34
N VAL A 245 16.43 1.45 -5.83
CA VAL A 245 17.53 0.93 -6.68
C VAL A 245 17.64 1.71 -7.99
N LEU A 246 16.53 2.08 -8.62
CA LEU A 246 16.53 2.87 -9.85
C LEU A 246 17.08 4.28 -9.63
N ILE A 247 16.75 4.93 -8.51
CA ILE A 247 17.29 6.25 -8.15
C ILE A 247 18.80 6.19 -7.93
N GLN A 248 19.31 5.17 -7.24
CA GLN A 248 20.76 4.97 -7.07
C GLN A 248 21.48 4.83 -8.42
N GLY A 249 20.90 4.11 -9.36
CA GLY A 249 21.47 3.94 -10.70
C GLY A 249 21.59 5.26 -11.49
N ILE A 250 20.68 6.21 -11.26
CA ILE A 250 20.75 7.54 -11.89
C ILE A 250 21.85 8.39 -11.25
N ALA A 251 21.93 8.39 -9.93
CA ALA A 251 22.87 9.22 -9.20
C ALA A 251 24.34 8.89 -9.57
N THR A 252 24.61 7.64 -10.00
CA THR A 252 25.94 7.24 -10.48
C THR A 252 26.27 7.62 -11.92
N SER A 253 25.36 8.25 -12.67
CA SER A 253 25.53 8.52 -14.11
C SER A 253 26.44 9.72 -14.44
N GLY A 254 26.78 10.57 -13.47
CA GLY A 254 27.59 11.77 -13.67
C GLY A 254 26.93 12.86 -14.54
N ASP A 255 25.67 12.71 -14.92
CA ASP A 255 24.88 13.66 -15.68
C ASP A 255 23.82 14.34 -14.77
N PRO A 256 24.04 15.60 -14.34
CA PRO A 256 23.11 16.31 -13.45
C PRO A 256 21.71 16.48 -14.04
N ILE A 257 21.63 16.73 -15.35
CA ILE A 257 20.34 16.94 -16.04
C ILE A 257 19.58 15.61 -16.11
N GLY A 258 20.27 14.55 -16.49
CA GLY A 258 19.72 13.20 -16.51
C GLY A 258 19.30 12.72 -15.13
N ALA A 259 20.06 13.03 -14.08
CA ALA A 259 19.73 12.69 -12.70
C ALA A 259 18.43 13.37 -12.24
N ILE A 260 18.26 14.65 -12.50
CA ILE A 260 17.08 15.43 -12.15
C ILE A 260 15.83 14.87 -12.84
N TRP A 261 15.84 14.77 -14.16
CA TRP A 261 14.67 14.30 -14.93
C TRP A 261 14.40 12.81 -14.73
N GLY A 262 15.44 12.00 -14.55
CA GLY A 262 15.32 10.59 -14.23
C GLY A 262 14.62 10.37 -12.90
N THR A 263 14.98 11.14 -11.87
CA THR A 263 14.33 11.06 -10.55
C THR A 263 12.85 11.39 -10.64
N VAL A 264 12.47 12.44 -11.36
CA VAL A 264 11.05 12.77 -11.61
C VAL A 264 10.35 11.65 -12.35
N GLY A 265 10.95 11.16 -13.44
CA GLY A 265 10.37 10.08 -14.24
C GLY A 265 10.11 8.81 -13.42
N TYR A 266 11.08 8.40 -12.59
CA TYR A 266 10.91 7.24 -11.73
C TYR A 266 9.92 7.48 -10.58
N THR A 267 9.83 8.68 -10.04
CA THR A 267 8.81 9.01 -9.03
C THR A 267 7.40 8.97 -9.62
N VAL A 268 7.22 9.50 -10.84
CA VAL A 268 5.96 9.37 -11.57
C VAL A 268 5.63 7.90 -11.82
N LEU A 269 6.61 7.10 -12.26
CA LEU A 269 6.46 5.66 -12.44
C LEU A 269 6.05 4.96 -11.15
N LEU A 270 6.69 5.28 -10.02
CA LEU A 270 6.33 4.76 -8.70
C LEU A 270 4.87 5.06 -8.38
N CYS A 271 4.42 6.32 -8.53
CA CYS A 271 3.02 6.69 -8.28
C CYS A 271 2.05 5.83 -9.11
N PHE A 272 2.30 5.67 -10.42
CA PHE A 272 1.47 4.84 -11.28
C PHE A 272 1.47 3.35 -10.87
N MET A 273 2.63 2.83 -10.47
CA MET A 273 2.73 1.45 -9.99
C MET A 273 1.99 1.26 -8.67
N LEU A 274 2.08 2.20 -7.73
CA LEU A 274 1.35 2.16 -6.47
C LEU A 274 -0.17 2.13 -6.69
N PHE A 275 -0.71 2.91 -7.63
CA PHE A 275 -2.13 2.84 -8.02
C PHE A 275 -2.54 1.45 -8.52
N LYS A 276 -1.64 0.73 -9.18
CA LYS A 276 -1.92 -0.60 -9.72
C LYS A 276 -1.75 -1.73 -8.69
N THR A 277 -1.08 -1.51 -7.57
CA THR A 277 -0.81 -2.56 -6.58
C THR A 277 -2.07 -3.24 -6.08
N GLY A 278 -3.15 -2.49 -5.83
CA GLY A 278 -4.44 -3.04 -5.41
C GLY A 278 -5.02 -3.99 -6.44
N SER A 279 -5.09 -3.58 -7.71
CA SER A 279 -5.62 -4.43 -8.78
C SER A 279 -4.73 -5.64 -9.09
N ILE A 280 -3.42 -5.52 -8.90
CA ILE A 280 -2.48 -6.65 -9.03
C ILE A 280 -2.71 -7.63 -7.89
N ALA A 281 -2.82 -7.17 -6.65
CA ALA A 281 -3.12 -8.01 -5.50
C ALA A 281 -4.44 -8.77 -5.69
N GLN A 282 -5.52 -8.08 -6.10
CA GLN A 282 -6.82 -8.71 -6.37
C GLN A 282 -6.72 -9.80 -7.42
N ARG A 283 -5.97 -9.59 -8.52
CA ARG A 283 -5.75 -10.62 -9.55
C ARG A 283 -4.98 -11.82 -9.03
N ILE A 284 -3.93 -11.61 -8.21
CA ILE A 284 -3.12 -12.69 -7.62
C ILE A 284 -3.99 -13.59 -6.74
N PHE A 285 -4.87 -13.01 -5.94
CA PHE A 285 -5.76 -13.75 -5.03
C PHE A 285 -7.09 -14.17 -5.67
N GLY A 286 -7.34 -13.80 -6.95
CA GLY A 286 -8.58 -14.12 -7.65
C GLY A 286 -9.80 -13.45 -7.00
N ALA A 287 -9.65 -12.28 -6.43
CA ALA A 287 -10.73 -11.45 -5.92
C ALA A 287 -11.36 -10.66 -7.08
N HIS A 288 -12.69 -10.76 -7.22
CA HIS A 288 -13.45 -10.11 -8.28
C HIS A 288 -14.55 -9.26 -7.71
#